data_e6889ef6251002d8fbae33d0f1cf4eae
#
_entry.id   e6889ef6251002d8fbae33d0f1cf4eae
#
_cell.length_a   1.000
_cell.length_b   1.000
_cell.length_c   1.000
_cell.angle_alpha   90.00
_cell.angle_beta   90.00
_cell.angle_gamma   90.00
#
_symmetry.space_group_name_H-M   'P 1'
#
loop_
_entity.id
_entity.type
_entity.pdbx_description
1 polymer ?
#
loop_
_entity_poly.entity_id
_entity_poly.type
_entity_poly.pdbx_seq_one_letter_code
_entity_poly.pdbx_strand_id
1 'polypeptide(L)'
;EYYYNDILTGTDGQMIMETGLGGTPIAGGTSEVTEAQDGTDIMLSIDIDLQEEAERIIAEGVETYQSESGSVMVSDPKTGEIYAACSTPLPDFSNLTDSSSLDLKLVSQSYEPGSVFKVITTSIGYDLGLYTPDTVYNVPARYTLGDNYVQDDDGRDYAEDMTVRYMLQHSSNPAMALLANEVIGPKRFAEGVEKFCIGQKTGIDFPGETAGIVKSYDEYDGTTAGYMAFGQSVAIPMIQIIRAFAAVGNQGTLTTPHFLIAKAGEKVDWPSGGQAIS
;
A
#
# COMPACT_ATOMS: atom_id res chain seq x y z
N GLU A 1 6.09 -13.02 12.57
CA GLU A 1 6.10 -14.48 12.84
C GLU A 1 4.92 -15.19 12.16
N TYR A 2 3.67 -14.81 12.39
CA TYR A 2 2.50 -15.53 11.87
C TYR A 2 2.59 -15.80 10.35
N TYR A 3 2.96 -14.80 9.53
CA TYR A 3 3.05 -14.94 8.08
C TYR A 3 4.15 -15.93 7.63
N TYR A 4 5.25 -16.00 8.38
CA TYR A 4 6.39 -16.85 8.06
C TYR A 4 6.46 -18.13 8.90
N ASN A 5 5.40 -18.46 9.64
CA ASN A 5 5.41 -19.57 10.57
C ASN A 5 5.81 -20.91 9.89
N ASP A 6 5.31 -21.16 8.69
CA ASP A 6 5.63 -22.39 7.94
C ASP A 6 7.12 -22.50 7.55
N ILE A 7 7.82 -21.35 7.48
CA ILE A 7 9.27 -21.30 7.16
C ILE A 7 10.09 -21.42 8.46
N LEU A 8 9.63 -20.75 9.51
CA LEU A 8 10.33 -20.66 10.79
C LEU A 8 10.14 -21.89 11.67
N THR A 9 9.02 -22.60 11.51
CA THR A 9 8.73 -23.80 12.27
C THR A 9 9.53 -24.98 11.76
N GLY A 10 10.33 -25.59 12.64
CA GLY A 10 11.04 -26.84 12.36
C GLY A 10 10.14 -28.06 12.45
N THR A 11 10.72 -29.21 12.39
CA THR A 11 10.06 -30.49 12.61
C THR A 11 10.53 -31.11 13.91
N ASP A 12 9.58 -31.41 14.79
CA ASP A 12 9.90 -32.04 16.08
C ASP A 12 10.57 -33.41 15.88
N GLY A 13 11.59 -33.66 16.67
CA GLY A 13 12.17 -34.99 16.76
C GLY A 13 11.25 -35.95 17.46
N GLN A 14 11.37 -37.23 17.16
CA GLN A 14 10.59 -38.31 17.77
C GLN A 14 11.53 -39.40 18.34
N MET A 15 11.25 -39.82 19.55
CA MET A 15 11.91 -40.97 20.13
C MET A 15 10.89 -42.05 20.49
N ILE A 16 10.98 -43.20 19.81
CA ILE A 16 10.17 -44.38 20.08
C ILE A 16 11.06 -45.35 20.82
N MET A 17 10.64 -45.78 22.02
CA MET A 17 11.43 -46.73 22.82
C MET A 17 10.53 -47.81 23.41
N GLU A 18 11.09 -49.01 23.60
CA GLU A 18 10.42 -50.07 24.34
C GLU A 18 10.38 -49.74 25.84
N THR A 19 9.17 -49.78 26.40
CA THR A 19 8.94 -49.53 27.81
C THR A 19 8.31 -50.73 28.50
N GLY A 20 8.69 -50.97 29.73
CA GLY A 20 8.05 -51.96 30.62
C GLY A 20 6.79 -51.42 31.26
N LEU A 21 6.18 -52.25 32.14
CA LEU A 21 5.05 -51.86 32.99
C LEU A 21 5.35 -50.57 33.74
N GLY A 22 4.52 -49.52 33.52
CA GLY A 22 4.72 -48.24 34.16
C GLY A 22 5.54 -47.21 33.34
N GLY A 23 5.85 -47.48 32.05
CA GLY A 23 6.51 -46.53 31.14
C GLY A 23 8.02 -46.40 31.32
N THR A 24 8.64 -47.30 32.11
CA THR A 24 10.10 -47.27 32.31
C THR A 24 10.83 -47.87 31.12
N PRO A 25 11.84 -47.19 30.54
CA PRO A 25 12.62 -47.75 29.43
C PRO A 25 13.24 -49.09 29.77
N ILE A 26 13.16 -50.08 28.84
CA ILE A 26 13.79 -51.39 29.03
C ILE A 26 15.26 -51.30 28.66
N ALA A 27 16.15 -51.65 29.60
CA ALA A 27 17.57 -51.68 29.34
C ALA A 27 17.91 -52.70 28.23
N GLY A 28 18.46 -52.23 27.11
CA GLY A 28 18.72 -53.05 25.92
C GLY A 28 17.52 -53.28 25.00
N GLY A 29 16.39 -52.60 25.27
CA GLY A 29 15.24 -52.54 24.35
C GLY A 29 15.54 -51.76 23.10
N THR A 30 14.72 -51.92 22.09
CA THR A 30 14.83 -51.18 20.82
C THR A 30 14.46 -49.72 21.02
N SER A 31 15.27 -48.79 20.49
CA SER A 31 14.94 -47.38 20.41
C SER A 31 15.18 -46.86 19.01
N GLU A 32 14.21 -46.13 18.50
CA GLU A 32 14.29 -45.42 17.24
C GLU A 32 14.24 -43.91 17.53
N VAL A 33 15.23 -43.17 17.05
CA VAL A 33 15.31 -41.73 17.23
C VAL A 33 15.26 -41.08 15.87
N THR A 34 14.28 -40.21 15.64
CA THR A 34 14.27 -39.26 14.54
C THR A 34 14.69 -37.91 15.12
N GLU A 35 15.74 -37.34 14.60
CA GLU A 35 16.26 -36.06 15.08
C GLU A 35 15.31 -34.93 14.69
N ALA A 36 15.21 -33.90 15.53
CA ALA A 36 14.53 -32.65 15.23
C ALA A 36 15.24 -31.93 14.06
N GLN A 37 14.47 -31.24 13.23
CA GLN A 37 14.99 -30.39 12.17
C GLN A 37 14.62 -28.95 12.50
N ASP A 38 15.59 -28.05 12.54
CA ASP A 38 15.37 -26.63 12.77
C ASP A 38 14.61 -26.00 11.60
N GLY A 39 13.85 -24.95 11.88
CA GLY A 39 13.23 -24.12 10.85
C GLY A 39 14.28 -23.35 10.05
N THR A 40 13.82 -22.65 9.03
CA THR A 40 14.69 -21.86 8.16
C THR A 40 14.83 -20.43 8.67
N ASP A 41 16.06 -19.95 8.79
CA ASP A 41 16.35 -18.55 9.11
C ASP A 41 15.87 -17.62 7.98
N ILE A 42 15.31 -16.49 8.38
CA ILE A 42 14.88 -15.43 7.44
C ILE A 42 15.59 -14.12 7.78
N MET A 43 15.76 -13.28 6.76
CA MET A 43 16.22 -11.91 6.92
C MET A 43 15.15 -10.96 6.38
N LEU A 44 14.80 -9.97 7.20
CA LEU A 44 13.81 -8.93 6.84
C LEU A 44 14.53 -7.62 6.54
N SER A 45 13.89 -6.76 5.75
CA SER A 45 14.37 -5.43 5.37
C SER A 45 14.21 -4.38 6.48
N ILE A 46 13.53 -4.69 7.57
CA ILE A 46 13.25 -3.74 8.65
C ILE A 46 14.55 -3.19 9.23
N ASP A 47 14.67 -1.86 9.24
CA ASP A 47 15.65 -1.09 9.96
C ASP A 47 15.08 -0.73 11.33
N ILE A 48 15.70 -1.27 12.40
CA ILE A 48 15.16 -1.17 13.77
C ILE A 48 15.13 0.28 14.25
N ASP A 49 16.17 1.06 13.98
CA ASP A 49 16.24 2.45 14.42
C ASP A 49 15.16 3.30 13.71
N LEU A 50 14.95 3.04 12.42
CA LEU A 50 13.91 3.72 11.65
C LEU A 50 12.50 3.27 12.07
N GLN A 51 12.32 2.00 12.41
CA GLN A 51 11.04 1.47 12.91
C GLN A 51 10.66 2.12 14.25
N GLU A 52 11.58 2.16 15.21
CA GLU A 52 11.36 2.78 16.51
C GLU A 52 11.02 4.28 16.39
N GLU A 53 11.72 4.99 15.52
CA GLU A 53 11.45 6.41 15.27
C GLU A 53 10.08 6.63 14.58
N ALA A 54 9.71 5.78 13.63
CA ALA A 54 8.39 5.82 12.99
C ALA A 54 7.26 5.59 14.00
N GLU A 55 7.41 4.61 14.89
CA GLU A 55 6.46 4.32 15.97
C GLU A 55 6.31 5.50 16.92
N ARG A 56 7.43 6.10 17.33
CA ARG A 56 7.44 7.27 18.21
C ARG A 56 6.71 8.45 17.56
N ILE A 57 7.05 8.78 16.32
CA ILE A 57 6.47 9.92 15.59
C ILE A 57 4.96 9.73 15.39
N ILE A 58 4.53 8.53 14.98
CA ILE A 58 3.09 8.31 14.73
C ILE A 58 2.27 8.33 16.03
N ALA A 59 2.82 7.82 17.12
CA ALA A 59 2.16 7.88 18.43
C ALA A 59 1.99 9.33 18.93
N GLU A 60 3.05 10.14 18.83
CA GLU A 60 3.00 11.58 19.16
C GLU A 60 2.03 12.33 18.25
N GLY A 61 1.99 11.99 16.94
CA GLY A 61 1.06 12.60 15.98
C GLY A 61 -0.39 12.32 16.33
N VAL A 62 -0.72 11.07 16.63
CA VAL A 62 -2.08 10.66 17.03
C VAL A 62 -2.51 11.38 18.32
N GLU A 63 -1.64 11.47 19.31
CA GLU A 63 -1.91 12.18 20.55
C GLU A 63 -2.10 13.69 20.33
N THR A 64 -1.19 14.31 19.57
CA THR A 64 -1.20 15.76 19.31
C THR A 64 -2.46 16.20 18.58
N TYR A 65 -2.86 15.45 17.56
CA TYR A 65 -4.00 15.79 16.71
C TYR A 65 -5.31 15.12 17.14
N GLN A 66 -5.29 14.33 18.23
CA GLN A 66 -6.44 13.58 18.74
C GLN A 66 -7.11 12.73 17.64
N SER A 67 -6.29 12.09 16.81
CA SER A 67 -6.76 11.23 15.73
C SER A 67 -7.12 9.85 16.26
N GLU A 68 -8.04 9.14 15.59
CA GLU A 68 -8.40 7.77 15.97
C GLU A 68 -7.25 6.79 15.73
N SER A 69 -6.47 7.01 14.68
CA SER A 69 -5.28 6.22 14.36
C SER A 69 -4.36 6.94 13.39
N GLY A 70 -3.16 6.42 13.25
CA GLY A 70 -2.19 6.85 12.27
C GLY A 70 -1.38 5.66 11.76
N SER A 71 -0.80 5.80 10.57
CA SER A 71 0.05 4.77 9.96
C SER A 71 1.24 5.41 9.27
N VAL A 72 2.38 4.73 9.31
CA VAL A 72 3.61 5.11 8.62
C VAL A 72 4.18 3.90 7.88
N MET A 73 4.69 4.13 6.67
CA MET A 73 5.52 3.16 5.95
C MET A 73 6.68 3.90 5.28
N VAL A 74 7.85 3.31 5.36
CA VAL A 74 9.07 3.75 4.65
C VAL A 74 9.55 2.60 3.79
N SER A 75 9.67 2.82 2.48
CA SER A 75 10.07 1.78 1.54
C SER A 75 11.01 2.31 0.45
N ASP A 76 11.81 1.43 -0.13
CA ASP A 76 12.63 1.73 -1.30
C ASP A 76 11.77 1.61 -2.58
N PRO A 77 11.64 2.68 -3.38
CA PRO A 77 10.84 2.64 -4.60
C PRO A 77 11.39 1.71 -5.67
N LYS A 78 12.71 1.40 -5.64
CA LYS A 78 13.38 0.58 -6.66
C LYS A 78 13.28 -0.91 -6.39
N THR A 79 13.37 -1.30 -5.11
CA THR A 79 13.35 -2.70 -4.69
C THR A 79 11.98 -3.14 -4.18
N GLY A 80 11.23 -2.26 -3.55
CA GLY A 80 10.00 -2.56 -2.83
C GLY A 80 10.25 -2.99 -1.36
N GLU A 81 11.50 -3.04 -0.91
CA GLU A 81 11.87 -3.32 0.48
C GLU A 81 11.24 -2.31 1.43
N ILE A 82 10.63 -2.81 2.51
CA ILE A 82 10.00 -1.99 3.54
C ILE A 82 10.94 -1.90 4.74
N TYR A 83 11.42 -0.70 5.01
CA TYR A 83 12.36 -0.44 6.10
C TYR A 83 11.67 -0.15 7.43
N ALA A 84 10.47 0.41 7.40
CA ALA A 84 9.63 0.61 8.57
C ALA A 84 8.16 0.59 8.18
N ALA A 85 7.31 0.01 9.04
CA ALA A 85 5.86 0.05 8.88
C ALA A 85 5.18 -0.11 10.24
N CYS A 86 4.28 0.80 10.58
CA CYS A 86 3.49 0.72 11.80
C CYS A 86 2.13 1.38 11.65
N SER A 87 1.20 0.96 12.51
CA SER A 87 -0.12 1.55 12.66
C SER A 87 -0.49 1.63 14.14
N THR A 88 -1.15 2.70 14.55
CA THR A 88 -1.64 2.82 15.93
C THR A 88 -3.04 2.20 16.10
N PRO A 89 -3.38 1.66 17.30
CA PRO A 89 -2.52 1.56 18.49
C PRO A 89 -1.35 0.61 18.26
N LEU A 90 -0.17 0.97 18.78
CA LEU A 90 1.01 0.11 18.70
C LEU A 90 0.82 -1.13 19.59
N PRO A 91 1.29 -2.32 19.18
CA PRO A 91 1.15 -3.53 19.96
C PRO A 91 2.05 -3.50 21.20
N ASP A 92 1.50 -3.81 22.36
CA ASP A 92 2.26 -4.13 23.56
C ASP A 92 2.41 -5.65 23.67
N PHE A 93 3.56 -6.17 23.24
CA PHE A 93 3.84 -7.61 23.25
C PHE A 93 4.00 -8.19 24.67
N SER A 94 4.14 -7.34 25.71
CA SER A 94 4.13 -7.79 27.10
C SER A 94 2.71 -8.00 27.64
N ASN A 95 1.71 -7.39 27.02
CA ASN A 95 0.31 -7.44 27.42
C ASN A 95 -0.63 -7.34 26.22
N LEU A 96 -0.59 -8.31 25.31
CA LEU A 96 -1.47 -8.39 24.15
C LEU A 96 -2.90 -8.73 24.59
N THR A 97 -3.69 -7.72 24.91
CA THR A 97 -5.10 -7.84 25.26
C THR A 97 -6.04 -7.60 24.07
N ASP A 98 -5.55 -6.91 23.04
CA ASP A 98 -6.30 -6.55 21.84
C ASP A 98 -5.51 -6.94 20.58
N SER A 99 -6.03 -7.92 19.83
CA SER A 99 -5.44 -8.36 18.57
C SER A 99 -5.53 -7.29 17.46
N SER A 100 -6.38 -6.27 17.59
CA SER A 100 -6.48 -5.18 16.60
C SER A 100 -5.21 -4.33 16.51
N SER A 101 -4.39 -4.32 17.57
CA SER A 101 -3.07 -3.66 17.58
C SER A 101 -2.03 -4.35 16.69
N LEU A 102 -2.28 -5.61 16.29
CA LEU A 102 -1.43 -6.36 15.35
C LEU A 102 -1.77 -6.07 13.88
N ASP A 103 -2.85 -5.32 13.65
CA ASP A 103 -3.30 -4.99 12.31
C ASP A 103 -2.49 -3.84 11.72
N LEU A 104 -1.87 -4.09 10.57
CA LEU A 104 -1.20 -3.05 9.79
C LEU A 104 -2.23 -2.34 8.91
N LYS A 105 -2.88 -1.30 9.46
CA LYS A 105 -4.02 -0.62 8.85
C LYS A 105 -3.73 -0.09 7.44
N LEU A 106 -2.51 0.31 7.16
CA LEU A 106 -2.10 0.75 5.82
C LEU A 106 -2.21 -0.34 4.75
N VAL A 107 -2.33 -1.62 5.17
CA VAL A 107 -2.50 -2.79 4.29
C VAL A 107 -3.96 -3.27 4.29
N SER A 108 -4.61 -3.24 5.46
CA SER A 108 -5.92 -3.85 5.70
C SER A 108 -7.11 -2.89 5.56
N GLN A 109 -6.91 -1.58 5.79
CA GLN A 109 -7.99 -0.60 5.78
C GLN A 109 -8.01 0.23 4.49
N SER A 110 -9.19 0.27 3.85
CA SER A 110 -9.43 1.10 2.68
C SER A 110 -10.02 2.46 3.09
N TYR A 111 -9.57 3.52 2.42
CA TYR A 111 -10.05 4.88 2.60
C TYR A 111 -10.04 5.63 1.27
N GLU A 112 -10.76 6.74 1.19
CA GLU A 112 -10.66 7.66 0.05
C GLU A 112 -9.35 8.45 0.14
N PRO A 113 -8.38 8.25 -0.78
CA PRO A 113 -7.03 8.82 -0.63
C PRO A 113 -6.99 10.34 -0.79
N GLY A 114 -8.03 10.93 -1.38
CA GLY A 114 -8.10 12.37 -1.58
C GLY A 114 -6.98 12.88 -2.50
N SER A 115 -6.47 14.08 -2.21
CA SER A 115 -5.56 14.82 -3.10
C SER A 115 -4.24 14.13 -3.44
N VAL A 116 -3.80 13.12 -2.69
CA VAL A 116 -2.61 12.35 -3.07
C VAL A 116 -2.83 11.56 -4.37
N PHE A 117 -4.08 11.23 -4.70
CA PHE A 117 -4.42 10.55 -5.96
C PHE A 117 -4.14 11.41 -7.21
N LYS A 118 -4.09 12.73 -7.08
CA LYS A 118 -3.82 13.67 -8.19
C LYS A 118 -2.49 13.42 -8.89
N VAL A 119 -1.50 12.87 -8.19
CA VAL A 119 -0.24 12.45 -8.79
C VAL A 119 -0.46 11.34 -9.81
N ILE A 120 -1.32 10.35 -9.51
CA ILE A 120 -1.68 9.28 -10.45
C ILE A 120 -2.40 9.87 -11.67
N THR A 121 -3.39 10.75 -11.43
CA THR A 121 -4.16 11.42 -12.50
C THR A 121 -3.26 12.20 -13.45
N THR A 122 -2.36 13.02 -12.93
CA THR A 122 -1.43 13.81 -13.76
C THR A 122 -0.42 12.92 -14.48
N SER A 123 0.07 11.85 -13.85
CA SER A 123 1.00 10.91 -14.46
C SER A 123 0.38 10.17 -15.66
N ILE A 124 -0.89 9.78 -15.58
CA ILE A 124 -1.61 9.15 -16.69
C ILE A 124 -1.63 10.07 -17.93
N GLY A 125 -1.96 11.34 -17.76
CA GLY A 125 -2.01 12.25 -18.89
C GLY A 125 -0.63 12.60 -19.47
N TYR A 126 0.41 12.64 -18.63
CA TYR A 126 1.80 12.78 -19.08
C TYR A 126 2.25 11.55 -19.90
N ASP A 127 1.98 10.35 -19.41
CA ASP A 127 2.33 9.10 -20.09
C ASP A 127 1.64 8.99 -21.46
N LEU A 128 0.41 9.48 -21.55
CA LEU A 128 -0.34 9.55 -22.82
C LEU A 128 0.11 10.69 -23.75
N GLY A 129 1.06 11.53 -23.32
CA GLY A 129 1.56 12.66 -24.11
C GLY A 129 0.52 13.77 -24.37
N LEU A 130 -0.52 13.87 -23.52
CA LEU A 130 -1.65 14.80 -23.73
C LEU A 130 -1.29 16.23 -23.31
N TYR A 131 -0.33 16.40 -22.42
CA TYR A 131 0.15 17.69 -21.94
C TYR A 131 1.57 17.59 -21.36
N THR A 132 2.15 18.73 -21.15
CA THR A 132 3.39 18.94 -20.41
C THR A 132 3.11 19.66 -19.09
N PRO A 133 4.06 19.74 -18.15
CA PRO A 133 3.88 20.53 -16.92
C PRO A 133 3.47 21.99 -17.17
N ASP A 134 3.86 22.57 -18.29
CA ASP A 134 3.65 23.98 -18.63
C ASP A 134 2.45 24.20 -19.57
N THR A 135 1.74 23.12 -19.97
CA THR A 135 0.49 23.24 -20.72
C THR A 135 -0.57 23.93 -19.87
N VAL A 136 -1.24 24.93 -20.46
CA VAL A 136 -2.24 25.76 -19.77
C VAL A 136 -3.65 25.34 -20.16
N TYR A 137 -4.52 25.28 -19.17
CA TYR A 137 -5.97 25.10 -19.35
C TYR A 137 -6.70 26.18 -18.58
N ASN A 138 -7.84 26.64 -19.14
CA ASN A 138 -8.75 27.53 -18.44
C ASN A 138 -9.63 26.71 -17.48
N VAL A 139 -9.33 26.80 -16.17
CA VAL A 139 -9.98 26.01 -15.13
C VAL A 139 -11.14 26.81 -14.53
N PRO A 140 -12.40 26.33 -14.61
CA PRO A 140 -13.53 27.02 -14.00
C PRO A 140 -13.42 27.02 -12.48
N ALA A 141 -14.03 28.00 -11.80
CA ALA A 141 -14.13 28.03 -10.35
C ALA A 141 -14.92 26.82 -9.81
N ARG A 142 -15.90 26.36 -10.58
CA ARG A 142 -16.73 25.21 -10.30
C ARG A 142 -16.82 24.31 -11.51
N TYR A 143 -16.46 23.05 -11.33
CA TYR A 143 -16.59 22.04 -12.36
C TYR A 143 -17.81 21.15 -12.06
N THR A 144 -18.76 21.05 -13.00
CA THR A 144 -20.00 20.30 -12.80
C THR A 144 -19.77 18.81 -12.97
N LEU A 145 -20.22 18.02 -12.01
CA LEU A 145 -20.22 16.56 -12.02
C LEU A 145 -21.62 16.05 -11.70
N GLY A 146 -22.36 15.65 -12.72
CA GLY A 146 -23.78 15.30 -12.60
C GLY A 146 -24.62 16.49 -12.10
N ASP A 147 -25.35 16.27 -11.02
CA ASP A 147 -26.19 17.32 -10.37
C ASP A 147 -25.39 18.18 -9.37
N ASN A 148 -24.13 17.88 -9.16
CA ASN A 148 -23.24 18.55 -8.21
C ASN A 148 -22.12 19.30 -8.93
N TYR A 149 -21.31 20.03 -8.15
CA TYR A 149 -20.09 20.64 -8.64
C TYR A 149 -18.96 20.44 -7.61
N VAL A 150 -17.74 20.48 -8.10
CA VAL A 150 -16.53 20.54 -7.27
C VAL A 150 -15.89 21.91 -7.38
N GLN A 151 -15.30 22.39 -6.32
CA GLN A 151 -14.57 23.66 -6.21
C GLN A 151 -13.31 23.47 -5.38
N ASP A 152 -12.44 24.46 -5.41
CA ASP A 152 -11.25 24.50 -4.57
C ASP A 152 -11.57 25.04 -3.18
N ASP A 153 -10.77 24.65 -2.18
CA ASP A 153 -10.97 25.05 -0.77
C ASP A 153 -10.66 26.52 -0.51
N ASP A 154 -9.90 27.19 -1.40
CA ASP A 154 -9.56 28.62 -1.33
C ASP A 154 -10.75 29.55 -1.60
N GLY A 155 -11.88 29.00 -2.06
CA GLY A 155 -13.10 29.76 -2.33
C GLY A 155 -13.04 30.60 -3.61
N ARG A 156 -12.11 30.32 -4.53
CA ARG A 156 -12.00 30.96 -5.84
C ARG A 156 -13.37 30.96 -6.56
N ASP A 157 -13.81 32.09 -7.06
CA ASP A 157 -15.11 32.28 -7.72
C ASP A 157 -15.00 32.68 -9.22
N TYR A 158 -13.80 32.68 -9.78
CA TYR A 158 -13.50 32.99 -11.18
C TYR A 158 -12.77 31.85 -11.88
N ALA A 159 -12.87 31.80 -13.19
CA ALA A 159 -12.05 30.89 -14.01
C ALA A 159 -10.62 31.42 -14.10
N GLU A 160 -9.64 30.52 -14.07
CA GLU A 160 -8.22 30.87 -14.07
C GLU A 160 -7.44 30.01 -15.07
N ASP A 161 -6.51 30.65 -15.78
CA ASP A 161 -5.58 29.92 -16.64
C ASP A 161 -4.47 29.31 -15.80
N MET A 162 -4.50 27.97 -15.66
CA MET A 162 -3.57 27.21 -14.83
C MET A 162 -2.69 26.30 -15.68
N THR A 163 -1.37 26.31 -15.43
CA THR A 163 -0.51 25.23 -15.92
C THR A 163 -0.80 23.93 -15.18
N VAL A 164 -0.56 22.77 -15.80
CA VAL A 164 -0.74 21.47 -15.13
C VAL A 164 0.12 21.38 -13.86
N ARG A 165 1.32 21.95 -13.87
CA ARG A 165 2.19 22.11 -12.69
C ARG A 165 1.47 22.87 -11.57
N TYR A 166 0.88 24.02 -11.91
CA TYR A 166 0.17 24.87 -10.95
C TYR A 166 -1.07 24.17 -10.38
N MET A 167 -1.84 23.45 -11.23
CA MET A 167 -3.00 22.65 -10.81
C MET A 167 -2.62 21.64 -9.72
N LEU A 168 -1.48 20.96 -9.87
CA LEU A 168 -1.00 19.97 -8.90
C LEU A 168 -0.45 20.65 -7.64
N GLN A 169 0.30 21.74 -7.78
CA GLN A 169 0.86 22.50 -6.65
C GLN A 169 -0.23 23.09 -5.74
N HIS A 170 -1.30 23.61 -6.35
CA HIS A 170 -2.46 24.18 -5.63
C HIS A 170 -3.54 23.15 -5.32
N SER A 171 -3.31 21.91 -5.70
CA SER A 171 -4.25 20.81 -5.38
C SER A 171 -5.68 21.08 -5.88
N SER A 172 -5.83 21.69 -7.08
CA SER A 172 -7.14 22.06 -7.63
C SER A 172 -8.01 20.84 -7.96
N ASN A 173 -9.17 20.73 -7.34
CA ASN A 173 -10.16 19.68 -7.62
C ASN A 173 -10.86 19.86 -8.97
N PRO A 174 -11.34 21.09 -9.34
CA PRO A 174 -11.89 21.36 -10.66
C PRO A 174 -10.92 21.04 -11.80
N ALA A 175 -9.63 21.36 -11.61
CA ALA A 175 -8.61 21.05 -12.60
C ALA A 175 -8.44 19.56 -12.83
N MET A 176 -8.36 18.76 -11.78
CA MET A 176 -8.24 17.30 -11.91
C MET A 176 -9.49 16.67 -12.57
N ALA A 177 -10.69 17.13 -12.20
CA ALA A 177 -11.92 16.68 -12.82
C ALA A 177 -11.96 17.02 -14.32
N LEU A 178 -11.53 18.24 -14.71
CA LEU A 178 -11.38 18.65 -16.10
C LEU A 178 -10.38 17.75 -16.84
N LEU A 179 -9.19 17.53 -16.27
CA LEU A 179 -8.18 16.68 -16.88
C LEU A 179 -8.71 15.26 -17.13
N ALA A 180 -9.35 14.64 -16.14
CA ALA A 180 -9.85 13.27 -16.25
C ALA A 180 -11.00 13.13 -17.25
N ASN A 181 -11.96 14.07 -17.27
CA ASN A 181 -13.14 13.95 -18.10
C ASN A 181 -12.95 14.46 -19.54
N GLU A 182 -12.24 15.57 -19.71
CA GLU A 182 -12.18 16.26 -21.01
C GLU A 182 -10.85 16.03 -21.75
N VAL A 183 -9.73 16.01 -21.03
CA VAL A 183 -8.41 15.91 -21.64
C VAL A 183 -7.97 14.46 -21.82
N ILE A 184 -7.98 13.69 -20.74
CA ILE A 184 -7.64 12.26 -20.77
C ILE A 184 -8.81 11.47 -21.36
N GLY A 185 -10.01 11.74 -20.90
CA GLY A 185 -11.25 11.02 -21.19
C GLY A 185 -11.43 9.82 -20.25
N PRO A 186 -12.69 9.56 -19.80
CA PRO A 186 -12.97 8.59 -18.73
C PRO A 186 -12.43 7.18 -18.99
N LYS A 187 -12.48 6.71 -20.23
CA LYS A 187 -11.98 5.38 -20.59
C LYS A 187 -10.45 5.27 -20.43
N ARG A 188 -9.70 6.20 -21.02
CA ARG A 188 -8.23 6.19 -20.91
C ARG A 188 -7.77 6.46 -19.48
N PHE A 189 -8.54 7.24 -18.72
CA PHE A 189 -8.30 7.44 -17.29
C PHE A 189 -8.45 6.12 -16.51
N ALA A 190 -9.54 5.37 -16.73
CA ALA A 190 -9.74 4.06 -16.10
C ALA A 190 -8.63 3.06 -16.48
N GLU A 191 -8.25 2.98 -17.76
CA GLU A 191 -7.14 2.15 -18.22
C GLU A 191 -5.80 2.54 -17.56
N GLY A 192 -5.57 3.84 -17.34
CA GLY A 192 -4.41 4.34 -16.63
C GLY A 192 -4.40 3.96 -15.15
N VAL A 193 -5.54 4.07 -14.47
CA VAL A 193 -5.72 3.65 -13.08
C VAL A 193 -5.46 2.15 -12.93
N GLU A 194 -5.94 1.33 -13.88
CA GLU A 194 -5.69 -0.11 -13.91
C GLU A 194 -4.20 -0.44 -14.10
N LYS A 195 -3.47 0.29 -14.96
CA LYS A 195 -2.02 0.12 -15.12
C LYS A 195 -1.23 0.39 -13.85
N PHE A 196 -1.68 1.31 -13.00
CA PHE A 196 -1.13 1.51 -11.66
C PHE A 196 -1.51 0.40 -10.67
N CYS A 197 -2.25 -0.62 -11.10
CA CYS A 197 -2.78 -1.70 -10.27
C CYS A 197 -3.58 -1.20 -9.06
N ILE A 198 -4.26 -0.07 -9.21
CA ILE A 198 -5.18 0.45 -8.19
C ILE A 198 -6.42 -0.45 -8.13
N GLY A 199 -6.84 -0.82 -6.92
CA GLY A 199 -7.90 -1.80 -6.71
C GLY A 199 -7.43 -3.26 -6.76
N GLN A 200 -6.13 -3.50 -6.79
CA GLN A 200 -5.53 -4.84 -6.79
C GLN A 200 -4.58 -4.99 -5.59
N LYS A 201 -4.54 -6.19 -5.02
CA LYS A 201 -3.58 -6.51 -3.97
C LYS A 201 -2.15 -6.32 -4.49
N THR A 202 -1.28 -5.75 -3.67
CA THR A 202 0.13 -5.54 -4.03
C THR A 202 0.95 -6.81 -3.97
N GLY A 203 0.48 -7.79 -3.19
CA GLY A 203 1.19 -9.04 -2.93
C GLY A 203 2.24 -8.93 -1.82
N ILE A 204 2.08 -7.93 -0.93
CA ILE A 204 2.92 -7.80 0.26
C ILE A 204 2.90 -9.08 1.10
N ASP A 205 4.04 -9.45 1.64
CA ASP A 205 4.22 -10.59 2.55
C ASP A 205 3.75 -10.28 3.98
N PHE A 206 2.52 -9.76 4.07
CA PHE A 206 1.84 -9.46 5.32
C PHE A 206 0.36 -9.85 5.23
N PRO A 207 -0.24 -10.40 6.31
CA PRO A 207 -1.62 -10.86 6.27
C PRO A 207 -2.62 -9.69 6.25
N GLY A 208 -3.83 -9.96 5.79
CA GLY A 208 -4.96 -9.04 5.88
C GLY A 208 -5.06 -8.01 4.73
N GLU A 209 -4.23 -8.12 3.68
CA GLU A 209 -4.27 -7.19 2.56
C GLU A 209 -5.64 -7.16 1.87
N THR A 210 -6.20 -5.94 1.72
CA THR A 210 -7.42 -5.68 0.96
C THR A 210 -7.12 -5.10 -0.42
N ALA A 211 -7.95 -5.46 -1.41
CA ALA A 211 -7.88 -4.86 -2.74
C ALA A 211 -8.51 -3.46 -2.80
N GLY A 212 -9.37 -3.13 -1.84
CA GLY A 212 -10.14 -1.91 -1.89
C GLY A 212 -11.39 -2.02 -2.76
N ILE A 213 -12.01 -0.87 -3.05
CA ILE A 213 -13.21 -0.73 -3.89
C ILE A 213 -12.90 0.29 -4.98
N VAL A 214 -12.79 -0.19 -6.21
CA VAL A 214 -12.54 0.62 -7.39
C VAL A 214 -13.51 0.17 -8.48
N LYS A 215 -14.29 1.10 -9.01
CA LYS A 215 -15.21 0.83 -10.12
C LYS A 215 -14.42 0.54 -11.40
N SER A 216 -14.81 -0.50 -12.13
CA SER A 216 -14.39 -0.72 -13.52
C SER A 216 -15.00 0.34 -14.44
N TYR A 217 -14.43 0.54 -15.64
CA TYR A 217 -14.95 1.53 -16.58
C TYR A 217 -16.43 1.31 -16.91
N ASP A 218 -16.89 0.07 -17.01
CA ASP A 218 -18.29 -0.27 -17.33
C ASP A 218 -19.27 0.14 -16.21
N GLU A 219 -18.76 0.42 -15.00
CA GLU A 219 -19.54 0.87 -13.84
C GLU A 219 -19.53 2.40 -13.69
N TYR A 220 -18.85 3.13 -14.59
CA TYR A 220 -18.79 4.58 -14.52
C TYR A 220 -20.15 5.21 -14.85
N ASP A 221 -20.61 6.13 -14.01
CA ASP A 221 -21.90 6.80 -14.08
C ASP A 221 -21.82 8.23 -14.67
N GLY A 222 -20.72 8.56 -15.35
CA GLY A 222 -20.46 9.89 -15.90
C GLY A 222 -19.85 10.89 -14.90
N THR A 223 -19.85 10.59 -13.61
CA THR A 223 -19.21 11.42 -12.56
C THR A 223 -17.97 10.77 -11.97
N THR A 224 -17.87 9.44 -12.09
CA THR A 224 -16.84 8.62 -11.45
C THR A 224 -15.42 9.06 -11.77
N ALA A 225 -15.07 9.28 -13.05
CA ALA A 225 -13.72 9.70 -13.43
C ALA A 225 -13.36 11.06 -12.82
N GLY A 226 -14.30 12.01 -12.80
CA GLY A 226 -14.08 13.34 -12.22
C GLY A 226 -13.82 13.31 -10.73
N TYR A 227 -14.59 12.52 -9.96
CA TYR A 227 -14.36 12.36 -8.51
C TYR A 227 -13.10 11.55 -8.22
N MET A 228 -12.87 10.45 -8.94
CA MET A 228 -11.69 9.61 -8.76
C MET A 228 -10.39 10.39 -9.05
N ALA A 229 -10.43 11.35 -9.97
CA ALA A 229 -9.26 12.16 -10.33
C ALA A 229 -8.62 12.91 -9.15
N PHE A 230 -9.37 13.20 -8.12
CA PHE A 230 -8.87 13.79 -6.87
C PHE A 230 -9.09 12.90 -5.65
N GLY A 231 -9.23 11.57 -5.87
CA GLY A 231 -9.21 10.54 -4.84
C GLY A 231 -10.49 10.38 -4.05
N GLN A 232 -11.64 10.70 -4.63
CA GLN A 232 -12.97 10.36 -4.12
C GLN A 232 -13.65 9.31 -5.03
N SER A 233 -14.71 8.68 -4.56
CA SER A 233 -15.37 7.56 -5.27
C SER A 233 -14.43 6.37 -5.54
N VAL A 234 -13.40 6.22 -4.75
CA VAL A 234 -12.41 5.14 -4.72
C VAL A 234 -11.98 4.92 -3.29
N ALA A 235 -11.98 3.68 -2.82
CA ALA A 235 -11.53 3.34 -1.45
C ALA A 235 -10.45 2.26 -1.55
N ILE A 236 -9.22 2.60 -1.19
CA ILE A 236 -8.05 1.73 -1.33
C ILE A 236 -7.14 1.81 -0.11
N PRO A 237 -6.38 0.74 0.20
CA PRO A 237 -5.40 0.80 1.29
C PRO A 237 -4.21 1.70 0.92
N MET A 238 -3.61 2.33 1.91
CA MET A 238 -2.49 3.27 1.74
C MET A 238 -1.31 2.66 0.98
N ILE A 239 -1.06 1.36 1.14
CA ILE A 239 0.04 0.67 0.46
C ILE A 239 -0.05 0.76 -1.07
N GLN A 240 -1.26 0.80 -1.64
CA GLN A 240 -1.43 0.97 -3.09
C GLN A 240 -1.01 2.37 -3.54
N ILE A 241 -1.28 3.40 -2.74
CA ILE A 241 -0.81 4.77 -3.01
C ILE A 241 0.71 4.84 -2.92
N ILE A 242 1.30 4.26 -1.87
CA ILE A 242 2.77 4.21 -1.69
C ILE A 242 3.42 3.53 -2.91
N ARG A 243 2.88 2.37 -3.35
CA ARG A 243 3.35 1.65 -4.53
C ARG A 243 3.23 2.48 -5.82
N ALA A 244 2.13 3.22 -6.00
CA ALA A 244 1.94 4.08 -7.16
C ALA A 244 2.94 5.25 -7.18
N PHE A 245 3.20 5.87 -6.03
CA PHE A 245 4.23 6.92 -5.89
C PHE A 245 5.63 6.34 -6.12
N ALA A 246 5.91 5.15 -5.60
CA ALA A 246 7.17 4.45 -5.85
C ALA A 246 7.38 4.23 -7.35
N ALA A 247 6.35 3.84 -8.10
CA ALA A 247 6.44 3.67 -9.56
C ALA A 247 6.80 4.98 -10.26
N VAL A 248 6.20 6.12 -9.87
CA VAL A 248 6.57 7.44 -10.42
C VAL A 248 8.05 7.75 -10.15
N GLY A 249 8.55 7.44 -8.95
CA GLY A 249 9.96 7.60 -8.57
C GLY A 249 10.91 6.55 -9.18
N ASN A 250 10.39 5.47 -9.75
CA ASN A 250 11.13 4.32 -10.31
C ASN A 250 10.88 4.16 -11.83
N GLN A 251 10.89 5.26 -12.55
CA GLN A 251 10.73 5.24 -14.02
C GLN A 251 9.48 4.46 -14.48
N GLY A 252 8.40 4.59 -13.74
CA GLY A 252 7.12 3.97 -14.03
C GLY A 252 6.98 2.49 -13.64
N THR A 253 8.04 1.86 -13.14
CA THR A 253 8.03 0.44 -12.78
C THR A 253 7.43 0.21 -11.40
N LEU A 254 6.38 -0.60 -11.32
CA LEU A 254 5.78 -1.07 -10.07
C LEU A 254 6.64 -2.14 -9.42
N THR A 255 6.93 -2.00 -8.13
CA THR A 255 7.57 -3.03 -7.31
C THR A 255 6.53 -3.75 -6.45
N THR A 256 6.85 -4.94 -5.96
CA THR A 256 6.08 -5.63 -4.92
C THR A 256 6.62 -5.19 -3.56
N PRO A 257 5.85 -4.49 -2.72
CA PRO A 257 6.28 -4.16 -1.36
C PRO A 257 6.49 -5.44 -0.56
N HIS A 258 7.59 -5.52 0.21
CA HIS A 258 7.91 -6.74 0.95
C HIS A 258 8.85 -6.47 2.12
N PHE A 259 8.82 -7.38 3.09
CA PHE A 259 9.74 -7.42 4.23
C PHE A 259 10.84 -8.47 4.06
N LEU A 260 10.54 -9.61 3.44
CA LEU A 260 11.47 -10.74 3.34
C LEU A 260 12.50 -10.50 2.23
N ILE A 261 13.79 -10.46 2.61
CA ILE A 261 14.89 -10.26 1.66
C ILE A 261 15.78 -11.49 1.46
N ALA A 262 15.84 -12.40 2.45
CA ALA A 262 16.59 -13.65 2.31
C ALA A 262 16.00 -14.80 3.13
N LYS A 263 16.22 -16.05 2.67
CA LYS A 263 15.92 -17.33 3.35
C LYS A 263 17.21 -18.17 3.38
N ALA A 264 17.58 -18.69 4.53
CA ALA A 264 18.81 -19.49 4.70
C ALA A 264 20.05 -18.81 4.10
N GLY A 265 20.11 -17.47 4.13
CA GLY A 265 21.18 -16.68 3.54
C GLY A 265 21.08 -16.46 2.00
N GLU A 266 20.11 -17.07 1.33
CA GLU A 266 19.86 -16.86 -0.09
C GLU A 266 18.86 -15.75 -0.33
N LYS A 267 19.17 -14.82 -1.26
CA LYS A 267 18.29 -13.70 -1.62
C LYS A 267 16.95 -14.20 -2.18
N VAL A 268 15.87 -13.58 -1.75
CA VAL A 268 14.54 -13.79 -2.34
C VAL A 268 14.28 -12.74 -3.42
N ASP A 269 13.93 -13.20 -4.63
CA ASP A 269 13.54 -12.31 -5.72
C ASP A 269 12.03 -12.08 -5.70
N TRP A 270 11.63 -10.81 -5.71
CA TRP A 270 10.23 -10.40 -5.75
C TRP A 270 9.82 -10.01 -7.17
N PRO A 271 8.61 -10.40 -7.61
CA PRO A 271 8.16 -10.09 -8.95
C PRO A 271 7.94 -8.57 -9.12
N SER A 272 8.23 -8.08 -10.32
CA SER A 272 7.81 -6.74 -10.71
C SER A 272 6.28 -6.72 -10.90
N GLY A 273 5.65 -5.62 -10.51
CA GLY A 273 4.23 -5.37 -10.80
C GLY A 273 3.96 -4.89 -12.24
N GLY A 274 5.00 -4.80 -13.06
CA GLY A 274 4.93 -4.31 -14.44
C GLY A 274 5.17 -2.81 -14.57
N GLN A 275 4.93 -2.29 -15.78
CA GLN A 275 5.13 -0.89 -16.13
C GLN A 275 3.79 -0.15 -16.06
N ALA A 276 3.64 0.80 -15.16
CA ALA A 276 2.44 1.64 -15.04
C ALA A 276 2.46 2.82 -16.02
N ILE A 277 3.62 3.47 -16.16
CA ILE A 277 3.87 4.61 -17.05
C ILE A 277 5.27 4.49 -17.66
N SER A 278 5.53 5.16 -18.80
CA SER A 278 6.83 5.12 -19.52
C SER A 278 7.90 6.01 -18.90
#